data_de4ebf81c3cfa1ef3681266b125213d8
#
_entry.id   de4ebf81c3cfa1ef3681266b125213d8
#
_cell.length_a   1.000
_cell.length_b   1.000
_cell.length_c   1.000
_cell.angle_alpha   90.00
_cell.angle_beta   90.00
_cell.angle_gamma   90.00
#
_symmetry.space_group_name_H-M   'P 1'
#
loop_
_entity.id
_entity.type
_entity.pdbx_description
1 polymer ?
#
loop_
_entity_poly.entity_id
_entity_poly.type
_entity_poly.pdbx_seq_one_letter_code
_entity_poly.pdbx_strand_id
1 'polypeptide(L)'
;MESAAPVLSRRHEVGAGSARGMLFTLLGEFVLPSEGAAWTSAVLAAFERLGVAEKATRQALMRTSNAGWLQPEKVGRRTRWLLTPAARKLLGDGAKRIYSFGPAATWDGQWVLAHVRIAEADRRARHVVRTRLAWAGFGSLGPGLWISPHANRESEAIRVLTEAGVADDAHVFVARRTGLSDTRAMVAAAWDLPEIEAGYEQFVAEFRVPEVPGDVLLRQLELVHAWRRFPALDPSLPRELLPPRWTGVRAAELFADRHQRWLPDAHREWRRLNSLA
;
A
#
# COMPACT_ATOMS: atom_id res chain seq x y z
N MET A 1 -2.22 -29.28 -12.29
CA MET A 1 -1.16 -28.67 -11.46
C MET A 1 -1.48 -27.20 -11.33
N GLU A 2 -2.11 -26.84 -10.24
CA GLU A 2 -2.47 -25.46 -9.91
C GLU A 2 -1.17 -24.74 -9.50
N SER A 3 -0.74 -23.79 -10.34
CA SER A 3 0.47 -22.99 -10.06
C SER A 3 0.16 -22.11 -8.86
N ALA A 4 0.82 -22.36 -7.75
CA ALA A 4 0.69 -21.56 -6.54
C ALA A 4 0.92 -20.07 -6.89
N ALA A 5 0.00 -19.20 -6.48
CA ALA A 5 0.10 -17.77 -6.71
C ALA A 5 1.41 -17.23 -6.07
N PRO A 6 2.17 -16.40 -6.79
CA PRO A 6 3.44 -15.89 -6.31
C PRO A 6 3.24 -15.08 -5.02
N VAL A 7 4.06 -15.35 -4.00
CA VAL A 7 4.02 -14.67 -2.70
C VAL A 7 4.91 -13.43 -2.77
N LEU A 8 4.31 -12.25 -2.70
CA LEU A 8 5.07 -11.03 -2.42
C LEU A 8 5.46 -11.01 -0.94
N SER A 9 6.74 -11.00 -0.66
CA SER A 9 7.23 -10.68 0.68
C SER A 9 6.90 -9.22 0.97
N ARG A 10 6.13 -8.97 2.02
CA ARG A 10 5.63 -7.63 2.44
C ARG A 10 6.73 -6.59 2.68
N ARG A 11 7.96 -7.01 3.00
CA ARG A 11 9.14 -6.13 3.05
C ARG A 11 9.47 -5.46 1.71
N HIS A 12 9.00 -6.00 0.58
CA HIS A 12 9.26 -5.45 -0.74
C HIS A 12 8.19 -4.44 -1.19
N GLU A 13 7.02 -4.42 -0.56
CA GLU A 13 5.96 -3.43 -0.85
C GLU A 13 6.25 -2.07 -0.21
N VAL A 14 6.92 -2.04 0.93
CA VAL A 14 7.24 -0.82 1.70
C VAL A 14 8.61 -0.25 1.37
N GLY A 15 9.42 -0.91 0.54
CA GLY A 15 10.70 -0.38 0.08
C GLY A 15 10.51 0.84 -0.85
N ALA A 16 10.08 1.96 -0.27
CA ALA A 16 10.10 3.26 -0.91
C ALA A 16 11.55 3.55 -1.33
N GLY A 17 11.85 3.50 -2.64
CA GLY A 17 13.19 3.73 -3.18
C GLY A 17 13.78 2.56 -3.97
N SER A 18 13.16 1.37 -3.96
CA SER A 18 13.65 0.29 -4.80
C SER A 18 13.10 0.41 -6.24
N ALA A 19 13.96 0.19 -7.24
CA ALA A 19 13.56 0.12 -8.65
C ALA A 19 12.37 -0.83 -8.88
N ARG A 20 12.30 -1.93 -8.11
CA ARG A 20 11.19 -2.87 -8.18
C ARG A 20 9.87 -2.28 -7.63
N GLY A 21 9.95 -1.55 -6.51
CA GLY A 21 8.77 -0.88 -5.95
C GLY A 21 8.20 0.16 -6.91
N MET A 22 9.08 0.95 -7.54
CA MET A 22 8.70 1.93 -8.57
C MET A 22 8.12 1.24 -9.82
N LEU A 23 8.66 0.06 -10.21
CA LEU A 23 8.11 -0.72 -11.31
C LEU A 23 6.67 -1.14 -11.05
N PHE A 24 6.34 -1.61 -9.85
CA PHE A 24 4.95 -1.93 -9.50
C PHE A 24 4.04 -0.71 -9.56
N THR A 25 4.54 0.48 -9.19
CA THR A 25 3.77 1.72 -9.33
C THR A 25 3.51 2.04 -10.81
N LEU A 26 4.53 1.98 -11.66
CA LEU A 26 4.38 2.19 -13.11
C LEU A 26 3.40 1.20 -13.72
N LEU A 27 3.53 -0.08 -13.37
CA LEU A 27 2.65 -1.14 -13.89
C LEU A 27 1.19 -0.94 -13.46
N GLY A 28 0.97 -0.55 -12.20
CA GLY A 28 -0.38 -0.31 -11.68
C GLY A 28 -1.04 0.94 -12.25
N GLU A 29 -0.27 2.02 -12.40
CA GLU A 29 -0.78 3.31 -12.85
C GLU A 29 -0.99 3.38 -14.36
N PHE A 30 -0.06 2.82 -15.15
CA PHE A 30 -0.04 3.05 -16.60
C PHE A 30 -0.32 1.80 -17.44
N VAL A 31 0.10 0.61 -17.00
CA VAL A 31 -0.02 -0.61 -17.80
C VAL A 31 -1.32 -1.34 -17.52
N LEU A 32 -1.71 -1.42 -16.25
CA LEU A 32 -2.96 -2.09 -15.85
C LEU A 32 -4.21 -1.46 -16.49
N PRO A 33 -4.39 -0.10 -16.46
CA PRO A 33 -5.58 0.52 -17.04
C PRO A 33 -5.66 0.42 -18.56
N SER A 34 -4.51 0.30 -19.24
CA SER A 34 -4.44 0.22 -20.70
C SER A 34 -4.62 -1.20 -21.24
N GLU A 35 -4.72 -2.21 -20.35
CA GLU A 35 -4.69 -3.65 -20.69
C GLU A 35 -3.54 -4.07 -21.60
N GLY A 36 -2.55 -3.20 -21.74
CA GLY A 36 -1.46 -3.31 -22.68
C GLY A 36 -0.25 -4.03 -22.12
N ALA A 37 0.84 -3.86 -22.84
CA ALA A 37 2.16 -4.32 -22.47
C ALA A 37 3.10 -3.12 -22.30
N ALA A 38 4.14 -3.27 -21.48
CA ALA A 38 5.21 -2.29 -21.35
C ALA A 38 6.42 -2.75 -22.16
N TRP A 39 6.89 -1.93 -23.10
CA TRP A 39 8.15 -2.20 -23.79
C TRP A 39 9.34 -1.94 -22.85
N THR A 40 10.39 -2.76 -22.98
CA THR A 40 11.62 -2.58 -22.19
C THR A 40 12.19 -1.18 -22.35
N SER A 41 12.23 -0.65 -23.58
CA SER A 41 12.74 0.69 -23.90
C SER A 41 11.91 1.80 -23.24
N ALA A 42 10.58 1.66 -23.21
CA ALA A 42 9.69 2.63 -22.55
C ALA A 42 9.91 2.65 -21.03
N VAL A 43 10.05 1.47 -20.41
CA VAL A 43 10.34 1.38 -18.98
C VAL A 43 11.72 1.96 -18.67
N LEU A 44 12.73 1.67 -19.50
CA LEU A 44 14.07 2.24 -19.34
C LEU A 44 14.03 3.78 -19.44
N ALA A 45 13.39 4.34 -20.46
CA ALA A 45 13.26 5.79 -20.64
C ALA A 45 12.53 6.48 -19.48
N ALA A 46 11.47 5.85 -18.94
CA ALA A 46 10.77 6.38 -17.77
C ALA A 46 11.65 6.34 -16.51
N PHE A 47 12.41 5.27 -16.31
CA PHE A 47 13.26 5.08 -15.13
C PHE A 47 14.55 5.91 -15.17
N GLU A 48 15.10 6.15 -16.35
CA GLU A 48 16.22 7.07 -16.54
C GLU A 48 15.86 8.49 -16.05
N ARG A 49 14.65 8.97 -16.36
CA ARG A 49 14.13 10.25 -15.86
C ARG A 49 14.01 10.29 -14.33
N LEU A 50 13.78 9.13 -13.68
CA LEU A 50 13.79 8.95 -12.22
C LEU A 50 15.21 8.83 -11.64
N GLY A 51 16.25 8.93 -12.45
CA GLY A 51 17.63 8.71 -12.02
C GLY A 51 17.96 7.24 -11.70
N VAL A 52 17.13 6.30 -12.15
CA VAL A 52 17.36 4.86 -11.91
C VAL A 52 18.22 4.30 -13.06
N ALA A 53 19.38 3.75 -12.73
CA ALA A 53 20.29 3.18 -13.69
C ALA A 53 19.66 2.05 -14.53
N GLU A 54 19.97 1.97 -15.82
CA GLU A 54 19.46 0.97 -16.75
C GLU A 54 19.60 -0.46 -16.21
N LYS A 55 20.79 -0.80 -15.66
CA LYS A 55 21.04 -2.12 -15.05
C LYS A 55 20.05 -2.46 -13.94
N ALA A 56 19.74 -1.50 -13.07
CA ALA A 56 18.79 -1.69 -11.98
C ALA A 56 17.36 -1.90 -12.52
N THR A 57 16.97 -1.14 -13.55
CA THR A 57 15.67 -1.28 -14.21
C THR A 57 15.52 -2.64 -14.89
N ARG A 58 16.53 -3.09 -15.64
CA ARG A 58 16.54 -4.42 -16.26
C ARG A 58 16.46 -5.54 -15.21
N GLN A 59 17.20 -5.40 -14.10
CA GLN A 59 17.12 -6.36 -12.99
C GLN A 59 15.74 -6.37 -12.33
N ALA A 60 15.10 -5.21 -12.18
CA ALA A 60 13.74 -5.11 -11.63
C ALA A 60 12.74 -5.85 -12.52
N LEU A 61 12.78 -5.64 -13.85
CA LEU A 61 11.95 -6.36 -14.82
C LEU A 61 12.16 -7.88 -14.74
N MET A 62 13.41 -8.33 -14.78
CA MET A 62 13.75 -9.76 -14.70
C MET A 62 13.30 -10.40 -13.38
N ARG A 63 13.56 -9.75 -12.24
CA ARG A 63 13.12 -10.27 -10.92
C ARG A 63 11.61 -10.32 -10.81
N THR A 64 10.91 -9.36 -11.41
CA THR A 64 9.45 -9.31 -11.41
C THR A 64 8.87 -10.41 -12.30
N SER A 65 9.51 -10.69 -13.43
CA SER A 65 9.16 -11.82 -14.30
C SER A 65 9.45 -13.17 -13.66
N ASN A 66 10.63 -13.37 -13.09
CA ASN A 66 10.99 -14.61 -12.39
C ASN A 66 10.07 -14.91 -11.20
N ALA A 67 9.50 -13.86 -10.59
CA ALA A 67 8.50 -14.00 -9.53
C ALA A 67 7.08 -14.26 -10.07
N GLY A 68 6.89 -14.43 -11.38
CA GLY A 68 5.60 -14.77 -11.98
C GLY A 68 4.62 -13.60 -12.13
N TRP A 69 5.11 -12.34 -12.01
CA TRP A 69 4.26 -11.16 -12.15
C TRP A 69 4.23 -10.59 -13.56
N LEU A 70 5.31 -10.78 -14.32
CA LEU A 70 5.43 -10.35 -15.70
C LEU A 70 5.74 -11.54 -16.60
N GLN A 71 5.18 -11.53 -17.81
CA GLN A 71 5.50 -12.47 -18.87
C GLN A 71 6.21 -11.71 -20.01
N PRO A 72 7.47 -12.07 -20.34
CA PRO A 72 8.15 -11.47 -21.48
C PRO A 72 7.61 -12.02 -22.80
N GLU A 73 7.40 -11.14 -23.76
CA GLU A 73 7.07 -11.48 -25.15
C GLU A 73 8.06 -10.82 -26.09
N LYS A 74 8.70 -11.62 -26.93
CA LYS A 74 9.64 -11.13 -27.96
C LYS A 74 8.86 -10.77 -29.22
N VAL A 75 9.10 -9.56 -29.72
CA VAL A 75 8.59 -9.06 -31.00
C VAL A 75 9.77 -8.55 -31.81
N GLY A 76 10.26 -9.37 -32.70
CA GLY A 76 11.51 -9.13 -33.43
C GLY A 76 12.71 -9.06 -32.46
N ARG A 77 13.44 -7.94 -32.47
CA ARG A 77 14.58 -7.69 -31.58
C ARG A 77 14.19 -7.07 -30.23
N ARG A 78 12.90 -6.73 -30.03
CA ARG A 78 12.41 -6.05 -28.85
C ARG A 78 11.68 -7.00 -27.92
N THR A 79 11.60 -6.62 -26.64
CA THR A 79 10.85 -7.36 -25.63
C THR A 79 9.81 -6.45 -24.99
N ARG A 80 8.58 -6.92 -24.92
CA ARG A 80 7.50 -6.31 -24.13
C ARG A 80 7.10 -7.22 -22.99
N TRP A 81 6.56 -6.61 -21.95
CA TRP A 81 6.20 -7.26 -20.70
C TRP A 81 4.71 -7.17 -20.48
N LEU A 82 4.06 -8.32 -20.39
CA LEU A 82 2.62 -8.44 -20.11
C LEU A 82 2.43 -8.73 -18.61
N LEU A 83 1.34 -8.18 -18.06
CA LEU A 83 0.91 -8.54 -16.72
C LEU A 83 0.29 -9.94 -16.73
N THR A 84 0.76 -10.82 -15.83
CA THR A 84 0.11 -12.11 -15.62
C THR A 84 -1.28 -11.93 -14.96
N PRO A 85 -2.20 -12.91 -15.01
CA PRO A 85 -3.47 -12.82 -14.30
C PRO A 85 -3.31 -12.55 -12.80
N ALA A 86 -2.30 -13.15 -12.17
CA ALA A 86 -1.96 -12.90 -10.77
C ALA A 86 -1.54 -11.44 -10.52
N ALA A 87 -0.72 -10.86 -11.43
CA ALA A 87 -0.32 -9.46 -11.35
C ALA A 87 -1.51 -8.51 -11.55
N ARG A 88 -2.39 -8.80 -12.53
CA ARG A 88 -3.60 -7.99 -12.74
C ARG A 88 -4.49 -7.96 -11.51
N LYS A 89 -4.72 -9.12 -10.89
CA LYS A 89 -5.48 -9.21 -9.63
C LYS A 89 -4.82 -8.40 -8.51
N LEU A 90 -3.53 -8.62 -8.28
CA LEU A 90 -2.79 -7.92 -7.22
C LEU A 90 -2.82 -6.40 -7.40
N LEU A 91 -2.48 -5.93 -8.61
CA LEU A 91 -2.44 -4.50 -8.91
C LEU A 91 -3.84 -3.88 -8.88
N GLY A 92 -4.88 -4.61 -9.33
CA GLY A 92 -6.27 -4.17 -9.27
C GLY A 92 -6.77 -4.03 -7.84
N ASP A 93 -6.49 -5.01 -6.97
CA ASP A 93 -6.84 -4.95 -5.55
C ASP A 93 -6.05 -3.84 -4.83
N GLY A 94 -4.77 -3.67 -5.20
CA GLY A 94 -3.91 -2.59 -4.72
C GLY A 94 -4.42 -1.21 -5.15
N ALA A 95 -4.79 -1.05 -6.41
CA ALA A 95 -5.34 0.20 -6.95
C ALA A 95 -6.62 0.61 -6.21
N LYS A 96 -7.58 -0.33 -6.05
CA LYS A 96 -8.78 -0.06 -5.25
C LYS A 96 -8.42 0.47 -3.87
N ARG A 97 -7.48 -0.17 -3.17
CA ARG A 97 -7.06 0.24 -1.84
C ARG A 97 -6.38 1.61 -1.83
N ILE A 98 -5.52 1.90 -2.81
CA ILE A 98 -4.76 3.15 -2.91
C ILE A 98 -5.68 4.33 -3.23
N TYR A 99 -6.58 4.18 -4.21
CA TYR A 99 -7.40 5.29 -4.70
C TYR A 99 -8.70 5.51 -3.91
N SER A 100 -9.18 4.50 -3.17
CA SER A 100 -10.28 4.69 -2.22
C SER A 100 -9.83 5.06 -0.82
N PHE A 101 -8.51 5.13 -0.57
CA PHE A 101 -7.97 5.42 0.74
C PHE A 101 -8.18 6.90 1.10
N GLY A 102 -8.81 7.12 2.24
CA GLY A 102 -9.12 8.44 2.74
C GLY A 102 -9.73 8.37 4.15
N PRO A 103 -10.17 9.51 4.69
CA PRO A 103 -10.74 9.55 6.03
C PRO A 103 -11.96 8.61 6.12
N ALA A 104 -11.98 7.82 7.18
CA ALA A 104 -13.06 6.88 7.44
C ALA A 104 -14.40 7.59 7.65
N ALA A 105 -15.49 6.89 7.34
CA ALA A 105 -16.85 7.29 7.63
C ALA A 105 -17.08 7.47 9.15
N THR A 106 -18.27 7.96 9.53
CA THR A 106 -18.69 8.12 10.92
C THR A 106 -18.52 6.84 11.73
N TRP A 107 -17.98 6.97 12.93
CA TRP A 107 -17.76 5.86 13.85
C TRP A 107 -19.00 5.57 14.69
N ASP A 108 -19.34 4.30 14.84
CA ASP A 108 -20.49 3.83 15.63
C ASP A 108 -20.18 3.61 17.13
N GLY A 109 -18.94 3.89 17.55
CA GLY A 109 -18.48 3.69 18.92
C GLY A 109 -18.09 2.26 19.26
N GLN A 110 -18.09 1.35 18.28
CA GLN A 110 -17.71 -0.04 18.49
C GLN A 110 -16.22 -0.28 18.24
N TRP A 111 -15.70 -1.29 18.93
CA TRP A 111 -14.33 -1.78 18.80
C TRP A 111 -14.34 -3.27 18.54
N VAL A 112 -13.47 -3.71 17.65
CA VAL A 112 -13.07 -5.12 17.57
C VAL A 112 -11.88 -5.30 18.50
N LEU A 113 -11.99 -6.22 19.44
CA LEU A 113 -10.90 -6.65 20.32
C LEU A 113 -10.47 -8.05 19.89
N ALA A 114 -9.20 -8.25 19.66
CA ALA A 114 -8.61 -9.57 19.48
C ALA A 114 -7.61 -9.83 20.62
N HIS A 115 -7.92 -10.80 21.44
CA HIS A 115 -7.02 -11.29 22.49
C HIS A 115 -6.46 -12.63 22.08
N VAL A 116 -5.15 -12.79 22.16
CA VAL A 116 -4.48 -14.03 21.81
C VAL A 116 -3.31 -14.31 22.76
N ARG A 117 -3.23 -15.53 23.26
CA ARG A 117 -2.08 -16.00 24.05
C ARG A 117 -1.14 -16.77 23.14
N ILE A 118 0.10 -16.32 23.03
CA ILE A 118 1.13 -16.97 22.22
C ILE A 118 2.32 -17.24 23.13
N ALA A 119 2.72 -18.50 23.20
CA ALA A 119 3.86 -18.91 24.02
C ALA A 119 5.11 -18.08 23.68
N GLU A 120 5.91 -17.76 24.69
CA GLU A 120 7.11 -16.93 24.51
C GLU A 120 8.12 -17.57 23.55
N ALA A 121 8.18 -18.88 23.53
CA ALA A 121 9.00 -19.65 22.62
C ALA A 121 8.58 -19.53 21.14
N ASP A 122 7.28 -19.30 20.85
CA ASP A 122 6.80 -19.18 19.48
C ASP A 122 6.94 -17.76 18.92
N ARG A 123 8.20 -17.40 18.66
CA ARG A 123 8.57 -16.12 18.05
C ARG A 123 7.97 -15.94 16.66
N ARG A 124 7.77 -17.05 15.92
CA ARG A 124 7.24 -17.00 14.54
C ARG A 124 5.76 -16.59 14.56
N ALA A 125 4.93 -17.27 15.34
CA ALA A 125 3.51 -16.93 15.46
C ALA A 125 3.33 -15.49 15.94
N ARG A 126 4.07 -15.07 16.99
CA ARG A 126 4.04 -13.68 17.47
C ARG A 126 4.38 -12.66 16.40
N HIS A 127 5.41 -12.91 15.60
CA HIS A 127 5.78 -12.03 14.48
C HIS A 127 4.68 -11.97 13.41
N VAL A 128 4.12 -13.13 13.03
CA VAL A 128 3.05 -13.22 12.02
C VAL A 128 1.81 -12.49 12.49
N VAL A 129 1.34 -12.77 13.71
CA VAL A 129 0.14 -12.13 14.29
C VAL A 129 0.34 -10.63 14.37
N ARG A 130 1.45 -10.16 14.97
CA ARG A 130 1.75 -8.73 15.08
C ARG A 130 1.75 -8.04 13.71
N THR A 131 2.44 -8.62 12.74
CA THR A 131 2.57 -8.01 11.42
C THR A 131 1.23 -7.98 10.69
N ARG A 132 0.47 -9.07 10.72
CA ARG A 132 -0.79 -9.16 9.97
C ARG A 132 -1.92 -8.39 10.60
N LEU A 133 -2.04 -8.37 11.94
CA LEU A 133 -3.05 -7.55 12.63
C LEU A 133 -2.76 -6.05 12.44
N ALA A 134 -1.49 -5.62 12.57
CA ALA A 134 -1.13 -4.23 12.27
C ALA A 134 -1.49 -3.86 10.81
N TRP A 135 -1.25 -4.75 9.85
CA TRP A 135 -1.66 -4.56 8.45
C TRP A 135 -3.18 -4.51 8.25
N ALA A 136 -3.92 -5.22 9.08
CA ALA A 136 -5.36 -5.14 9.12
C ALA A 136 -5.87 -3.88 9.86
N GLY A 137 -4.96 -2.98 10.29
CA GLY A 137 -5.28 -1.73 10.97
C GLY A 137 -5.59 -1.89 12.45
N PHE A 138 -5.21 -3.02 13.05
CA PHE A 138 -5.29 -3.19 14.50
C PHE A 138 -4.11 -2.52 15.19
N GLY A 139 -4.39 -1.82 16.30
CA GLY A 139 -3.40 -1.33 17.22
C GLY A 139 -3.19 -2.28 18.41
N SER A 140 -2.00 -2.30 18.98
CA SER A 140 -1.69 -3.13 20.13
C SER A 140 -1.81 -2.35 21.43
N LEU A 141 -2.57 -2.86 22.40
CA LEU A 141 -2.68 -2.31 23.75
C LEU A 141 -1.79 -3.04 24.78
N GLY A 142 -0.90 -3.89 24.29
CA GLY A 142 -0.01 -4.69 25.12
C GLY A 142 0.12 -6.12 24.63
N PRO A 143 0.79 -6.97 25.39
CA PRO A 143 1.02 -8.35 24.97
C PRO A 143 -0.31 -9.08 24.72
N GLY A 144 -0.52 -9.53 23.48
CA GLY A 144 -1.68 -10.32 23.11
C GLY A 144 -3.01 -9.58 22.97
N LEU A 145 -3.08 -8.27 23.21
CA LEU A 145 -4.31 -7.49 23.07
C LEU A 145 -4.23 -6.49 21.91
N TRP A 146 -5.17 -6.64 20.98
CA TRP A 146 -5.29 -5.84 19.78
C TRP A 146 -6.66 -5.21 19.65
N ILE A 147 -6.74 -4.00 19.15
CA ILE A 147 -7.99 -3.27 18.96
C ILE A 147 -8.10 -2.68 17.56
N SER A 148 -9.32 -2.57 17.05
CA SER A 148 -9.62 -1.80 15.84
C SER A 148 -10.99 -1.11 16.01
N PRO A 149 -11.14 0.16 15.59
CA PRO A 149 -12.45 0.84 15.62
C PRO A 149 -13.35 0.46 14.43
N HIS A 150 -12.95 -0.48 13.62
CA HIS A 150 -13.67 -0.92 12.42
C HIS A 150 -14.34 -2.27 12.67
N ALA A 151 -15.65 -2.29 12.96
CA ALA A 151 -16.40 -3.51 13.24
C ALA A 151 -16.34 -4.54 12.09
N ASN A 152 -16.23 -4.08 10.85
CA ASN A 152 -16.09 -4.94 9.67
C ASN A 152 -14.74 -5.68 9.57
N ARG A 153 -13.80 -5.44 10.48
CA ARG A 153 -12.48 -6.13 10.52
C ARG A 153 -12.46 -7.35 11.43
N GLU A 154 -13.58 -7.71 12.04
CA GLU A 154 -13.73 -8.93 12.84
C GLU A 154 -13.31 -10.18 12.06
N SER A 155 -13.88 -10.39 10.88
CA SER A 155 -13.55 -11.53 10.01
C SER A 155 -12.08 -11.56 9.58
N GLU A 156 -11.46 -10.40 9.39
CA GLU A 156 -10.04 -10.30 9.08
C GLU A 156 -9.16 -10.73 10.28
N ALA A 157 -9.53 -10.33 11.52
CA ALA A 157 -8.83 -10.77 12.71
C ALA A 157 -8.91 -12.30 12.86
N ILE A 158 -10.11 -12.87 12.73
CA ILE A 158 -10.33 -14.32 12.79
C ILE A 158 -9.45 -15.04 11.76
N ARG A 159 -9.46 -14.56 10.51
CA ARG A 159 -8.64 -15.14 9.44
C ARG A 159 -7.14 -15.10 9.78
N VAL A 160 -6.64 -13.97 10.26
CA VAL A 160 -5.21 -13.81 10.63
C VAL A 160 -4.82 -14.79 11.73
N LEU A 161 -5.64 -14.93 12.77
CA LEU A 161 -5.36 -15.79 13.91
C LEU A 161 -5.43 -17.28 13.52
N THR A 162 -6.39 -17.65 12.67
CA THR A 162 -6.51 -19.01 12.13
C THR A 162 -5.30 -19.37 11.25
N GLU A 163 -4.93 -18.51 10.31
CA GLU A 163 -3.76 -18.75 9.44
C GLU A 163 -2.42 -18.73 10.18
N ALA A 164 -2.37 -18.07 11.34
CA ALA A 164 -1.20 -18.11 12.22
C ALA A 164 -1.12 -19.37 13.09
N GLY A 165 -2.19 -20.21 13.10
CA GLY A 165 -2.26 -21.44 13.89
C GLY A 165 -2.45 -21.19 15.39
N VAL A 166 -3.08 -20.07 15.78
CA VAL A 166 -3.28 -19.66 17.19
C VAL A 166 -4.76 -19.48 17.55
N ALA A 167 -5.66 -20.03 16.74
CA ALA A 167 -7.11 -19.83 16.91
C ALA A 167 -7.62 -20.38 18.25
N ASP A 168 -7.11 -21.52 18.73
CA ASP A 168 -7.56 -22.16 19.96
C ASP A 168 -7.23 -21.33 21.23
N ASP A 169 -6.21 -20.47 21.14
CA ASP A 169 -5.79 -19.58 22.22
C ASP A 169 -6.20 -18.11 21.98
N ALA A 170 -7.14 -17.88 21.06
CA ALA A 170 -7.55 -16.55 20.64
C ALA A 170 -9.06 -16.32 20.82
N HIS A 171 -9.41 -15.09 21.18
CA HIS A 171 -10.79 -14.62 21.29
C HIS A 171 -10.95 -13.30 20.55
N VAL A 172 -12.03 -13.17 19.78
CA VAL A 172 -12.38 -11.92 19.09
C VAL A 172 -13.74 -11.46 19.58
N PHE A 173 -13.83 -10.18 19.94
CA PHE A 173 -15.04 -9.58 20.47
C PHE A 173 -15.36 -8.30 19.70
N VAL A 174 -16.65 -8.01 19.56
CA VAL A 174 -17.13 -6.66 19.24
C VAL A 174 -17.68 -6.06 20.54
N ALA A 175 -17.16 -4.90 20.93
CA ALA A 175 -17.43 -4.31 22.22
C ALA A 175 -17.54 -2.78 22.16
N ARG A 176 -18.19 -2.21 23.14
CA ARG A 176 -18.18 -0.77 23.41
C ARG A 176 -17.30 -0.46 24.60
N ARG A 177 -16.56 0.62 24.49
CA ARG A 177 -15.72 1.09 25.60
C ARG A 177 -16.58 1.75 26.68
N THR A 178 -16.30 1.46 27.93
CA THR A 178 -16.82 2.15 29.11
C THR A 178 -15.76 3.11 29.66
N GLY A 179 -16.19 4.19 30.28
CA GLY A 179 -15.41 5.40 30.51
C GLY A 179 -14.38 5.41 31.64
N LEU A 180 -13.48 4.45 31.79
CA LEU A 180 -12.44 4.48 32.82
C LEU A 180 -11.15 5.26 32.45
N SER A 181 -10.89 5.45 31.18
CA SER A 181 -9.67 6.13 30.71
C SER A 181 -9.95 7.01 29.51
N ASP A 182 -9.06 7.92 29.18
CA ASP A 182 -9.21 8.74 27.97
C ASP A 182 -9.05 7.90 26.70
N THR A 183 -10.00 8.05 25.76
CA THR A 183 -9.97 7.35 24.47
C THR A 183 -8.77 7.76 23.64
N ARG A 184 -8.36 9.03 23.68
CA ARG A 184 -7.20 9.52 22.94
C ARG A 184 -5.91 8.91 23.46
N ALA A 185 -5.77 8.79 24.79
CA ALA A 185 -4.63 8.13 25.40
C ALA A 185 -4.53 6.65 24.98
N MET A 186 -5.66 5.95 24.93
CA MET A 186 -5.72 4.57 24.45
C MET A 186 -5.30 4.47 22.96
N VAL A 187 -5.80 5.36 22.13
CA VAL A 187 -5.45 5.42 20.70
C VAL A 187 -3.96 5.72 20.52
N ALA A 188 -3.41 6.69 21.25
CA ALA A 188 -1.99 7.03 21.19
C ALA A 188 -1.08 5.88 21.68
N ALA A 189 -1.57 5.05 22.60
CA ALA A 189 -0.84 3.86 23.04
C ALA A 189 -0.89 2.71 22.00
N ALA A 190 -1.97 2.63 21.24
CA ALA A 190 -2.19 1.53 20.28
C ALA A 190 -1.53 1.76 18.91
N TRP A 191 -1.39 3.02 18.47
CA TRP A 191 -0.82 3.40 17.18
C TRP A 191 0.18 4.55 17.32
N ASP A 192 1.25 4.49 16.55
CA ASP A 192 2.23 5.60 16.43
C ASP A 192 1.70 6.66 15.46
N LEU A 193 0.70 7.43 15.92
CA LEU A 193 0.12 8.51 15.12
C LEU A 193 1.12 9.61 14.76
N PRO A 194 2.07 10.02 15.62
CA PRO A 194 3.10 10.99 15.27
C PRO A 194 3.96 10.56 14.07
N GLU A 195 4.37 9.29 13.99
CA GLU A 195 5.14 8.79 12.84
C GLU A 195 4.33 8.85 11.54
N ILE A 196 3.04 8.47 11.61
CA ILE A 196 2.13 8.52 10.46
C ILE A 196 1.93 9.99 10.02
N GLU A 197 1.70 10.90 10.97
CA GLU A 197 1.49 12.33 10.70
C GLU A 197 2.72 12.97 10.05
N ALA A 198 3.92 12.69 10.56
CA ALA A 198 5.17 13.14 9.96
C ALA A 198 5.31 12.68 8.49
N GLY A 199 4.89 11.45 8.19
CA GLY A 199 4.82 10.94 6.82
C GLY A 199 3.88 11.76 5.93
N TYR A 200 2.71 12.14 6.43
CA TYR A 200 1.77 13.00 5.70
C TYR A 200 2.29 14.43 5.53
N GLU A 201 2.93 14.99 6.54
CA GLU A 201 3.56 16.33 6.45
C GLU A 201 4.63 16.37 5.36
N GLN A 202 5.48 15.33 5.31
CA GLN A 202 6.47 15.19 4.25
C GLN A 202 5.82 15.10 2.87
N PHE A 203 4.77 14.27 2.72
CA PHE A 203 4.01 14.15 1.48
C PHE A 203 3.41 15.50 1.05
N VAL A 204 2.76 16.21 1.97
CA VAL A 204 2.19 17.54 1.69
C VAL A 204 3.28 18.53 1.30
N ALA A 205 4.42 18.56 2.01
CA ALA A 205 5.52 19.46 1.69
C ALA A 205 6.07 19.22 0.28
N GLU A 206 6.18 17.96 -0.14
CA GLU A 206 6.71 17.57 -1.45
C GLU A 206 5.76 17.90 -2.61
N PHE A 207 4.45 17.71 -2.42
CA PHE A 207 3.47 17.82 -3.51
C PHE A 207 2.56 19.07 -3.44
N ARG A 208 2.72 19.97 -2.45
CA ARG A 208 1.91 21.18 -2.30
C ARG A 208 2.06 22.18 -3.44
N VAL A 209 3.22 22.23 -4.10
CA VAL A 209 3.47 23.15 -5.20
C VAL A 209 2.72 22.69 -6.44
N PRO A 210 1.80 23.51 -7.00
CA PRO A 210 0.87 23.06 -8.03
C PRO A 210 1.52 22.72 -9.36
N GLU A 211 2.52 23.49 -9.74
CA GLU A 211 3.14 23.41 -11.06
C GLU A 211 4.66 23.45 -10.91
N VAL A 212 5.27 22.31 -11.09
CA VAL A 212 6.68 22.27 -11.41
C VAL A 212 6.74 22.14 -12.93
N PRO A 213 7.35 23.07 -13.66
CA PRO A 213 7.70 22.87 -15.07
C PRO A 213 8.59 21.62 -15.10
N GLY A 214 8.09 20.54 -15.64
CA GLY A 214 8.83 19.29 -15.59
C GLY A 214 8.06 18.14 -16.21
N ASP A 215 8.61 16.96 -16.08
CA ASP A 215 8.09 15.72 -16.60
C ASP A 215 6.84 15.28 -15.82
N VAL A 216 5.66 15.48 -16.40
CA VAL A 216 4.38 15.11 -15.79
C VAL A 216 4.27 13.61 -15.50
N LEU A 217 4.89 12.76 -16.33
CA LEU A 217 4.94 11.31 -16.12
C LEU A 217 5.74 10.99 -14.85
N LEU A 218 6.87 11.64 -14.67
CA LEU A 218 7.70 11.49 -13.48
C LEU A 218 6.93 11.92 -12.23
N ARG A 219 6.34 13.12 -12.24
CA ARG A 219 5.59 13.67 -11.10
C ARG A 219 4.40 12.79 -10.72
N GLN A 220 3.68 12.22 -11.69
CA GLN A 220 2.60 11.27 -11.45
C GLN A 220 3.10 9.99 -10.80
N LEU A 221 4.22 9.43 -11.29
CA LEU A 221 4.84 8.24 -10.70
C LEU A 221 5.28 8.48 -9.25
N GLU A 222 5.96 9.60 -8.99
CA GLU A 222 6.41 9.98 -7.65
C GLU A 222 5.24 10.16 -6.69
N LEU A 223 4.18 10.86 -7.13
CA LEU A 223 2.96 11.09 -6.35
C LEU A 223 2.31 9.76 -5.91
N VAL A 224 2.04 8.88 -6.87
CA VAL A 224 1.40 7.58 -6.58
C VAL A 224 2.33 6.70 -5.77
N HIS A 225 3.65 6.73 -6.04
CA HIS A 225 4.62 5.95 -5.31
C HIS A 225 4.74 6.38 -3.84
N ALA A 226 4.72 7.68 -3.58
CA ALA A 226 4.72 8.22 -2.23
C ALA A 226 3.41 7.92 -1.49
N TRP A 227 2.26 8.06 -2.19
CA TRP A 227 0.94 7.85 -1.60
C TRP A 227 0.63 6.39 -1.26
N ARG A 228 1.00 5.43 -2.12
CA ARG A 228 0.64 4.01 -1.98
C ARG A 228 1.09 3.34 -0.68
N ARG A 229 1.97 3.96 0.09
CA ARG A 229 2.42 3.46 1.39
C ARG A 229 1.42 3.67 2.51
N PHE A 230 0.63 4.77 2.44
CA PHE A 230 -0.27 5.15 3.52
C PHE A 230 -1.38 4.13 3.81
N PRO A 231 -2.04 3.51 2.81
CA PRO A 231 -3.01 2.45 3.07
C PRO A 231 -2.46 1.25 3.87
N ALA A 232 -1.15 1.12 3.98
CA ALA A 232 -0.50 0.07 4.77
C ALA A 232 0.00 0.57 6.14
N LEU A 233 0.23 1.87 6.28
CA LEU A 233 0.77 2.50 7.49
C LEU A 233 -0.33 3.10 8.37
N ASP A 234 -1.31 3.76 7.74
CA ASP A 234 -2.40 4.42 8.44
C ASP A 234 -3.55 3.41 8.69
N PRO A 235 -3.96 3.22 9.95
CA PRO A 235 -5.08 2.36 10.32
C PRO A 235 -6.44 2.87 9.85
N SER A 236 -6.51 4.05 9.22
CA SER A 236 -7.74 4.74 8.78
C SER A 236 -8.70 4.99 9.94
N LEU A 237 -8.19 5.49 11.05
CA LEU A 237 -9.03 5.75 12.22
C LEU A 237 -10.16 6.74 11.90
N PRO A 238 -11.35 6.56 12.51
CA PRO A 238 -12.42 7.55 12.48
C PRO A 238 -11.95 8.93 12.95
N ARG A 239 -12.53 9.98 12.39
CA ARG A 239 -12.15 11.37 12.70
C ARG A 239 -12.21 11.69 14.19
N GLU A 240 -13.18 11.11 14.89
CA GLU A 240 -13.40 11.29 16.33
C GLU A 240 -12.23 10.79 17.19
N LEU A 241 -11.44 9.86 16.65
CA LEU A 241 -10.29 9.25 17.30
C LEU A 241 -8.94 9.89 16.94
N LEU A 242 -8.93 10.73 15.90
CA LEU A 242 -7.72 11.38 15.42
C LEU A 242 -7.42 12.69 16.17
N PRO A 243 -6.16 13.12 16.20
CA PRO A 243 -5.81 14.45 16.70
C PRO A 243 -6.54 15.56 15.93
N PRO A 244 -6.80 16.72 16.58
CA PRO A 244 -7.35 17.88 15.88
C PRO A 244 -6.45 18.30 14.71
N ARG A 245 -7.05 18.60 13.56
CA ARG A 245 -6.34 19.03 12.34
C ARG A 245 -5.39 17.96 11.78
N TRP A 246 -5.78 16.69 11.87
CA TRP A 246 -5.01 15.57 11.32
C TRP A 246 -4.60 15.81 9.86
N THR A 247 -3.28 15.81 9.61
CA THR A 247 -2.69 16.13 8.30
C THR A 247 -3.08 15.13 7.21
N GLY A 248 -3.44 13.89 7.57
CA GLY A 248 -3.86 12.85 6.62
C GLY A 248 -5.07 13.25 5.77
N VAL A 249 -6.01 14.06 6.29
CA VAL A 249 -7.16 14.56 5.51
C VAL A 249 -6.69 15.47 4.38
N ARG A 250 -5.84 16.45 4.73
CA ARG A 250 -5.27 17.39 3.75
C ARG A 250 -4.38 16.67 2.73
N ALA A 251 -3.64 15.65 3.17
CA ALA A 251 -2.79 14.85 2.29
C ALA A 251 -3.64 14.05 1.28
N ALA A 252 -4.78 13.48 1.72
CA ALA A 252 -5.70 12.77 0.84
C ALA A 252 -6.35 13.68 -0.21
N GLU A 253 -6.78 14.88 0.21
CA GLU A 253 -7.32 15.90 -0.71
C GLU A 253 -6.28 16.34 -1.73
N LEU A 254 -5.05 16.58 -1.28
CA LEU A 254 -3.93 16.95 -2.14
C LEU A 254 -3.60 15.84 -3.15
N PHE A 255 -3.54 14.58 -2.69
CA PHE A 255 -3.34 13.43 -3.58
C PHE A 255 -4.41 13.35 -4.65
N ALA A 256 -5.69 13.42 -4.27
CA ALA A 256 -6.81 13.35 -5.20
C ALA A 256 -6.75 14.47 -6.25
N ASP A 257 -6.53 15.74 -5.83
CA ASP A 257 -6.40 16.88 -6.74
C ASP A 257 -5.23 16.70 -7.72
N ARG A 258 -4.04 16.35 -7.23
CA ARG A 258 -2.86 16.21 -8.08
C ARG A 258 -2.98 15.02 -9.03
N HIS A 259 -3.44 13.89 -8.52
CA HIS A 259 -3.65 12.69 -9.33
C HIS A 259 -4.63 12.96 -10.47
N GLN A 260 -5.79 13.54 -10.18
CA GLN A 260 -6.79 13.87 -11.19
C GLN A 260 -6.26 14.87 -12.24
N ARG A 261 -5.50 15.86 -11.81
CA ARG A 261 -4.98 16.91 -12.70
C ARG A 261 -3.89 16.41 -13.64
N TRP A 262 -2.96 15.58 -13.15
CA TRP A 262 -1.80 15.15 -13.93
C TRP A 262 -2.05 13.88 -14.74
N LEU A 263 -3.00 13.05 -14.32
CA LEU A 263 -3.29 11.73 -14.91
C LEU A 263 -3.44 11.75 -16.45
N PRO A 264 -4.24 12.65 -17.08
CA PRO A 264 -4.45 12.60 -18.51
C PRO A 264 -3.16 12.85 -19.31
N ASP A 265 -2.34 13.79 -18.86
CA ASP A 265 -1.09 14.17 -19.53
C ASP A 265 0.00 13.13 -19.30
N ALA A 266 0.09 12.60 -18.08
CA ALA A 266 1.01 11.52 -17.77
C ALA A 266 0.71 10.26 -18.59
N HIS A 267 -0.56 9.90 -18.76
CA HIS A 267 -0.97 8.78 -19.62
C HIS A 267 -0.69 9.04 -21.09
N ARG A 268 -0.82 10.28 -21.58
CA ARG A 268 -0.43 10.63 -22.96
C ARG A 268 1.07 10.44 -23.18
N GLU A 269 1.88 10.93 -22.24
CA GLU A 269 3.33 10.79 -22.31
C GLU A 269 3.78 9.34 -22.20
N TRP A 270 3.18 8.54 -21.29
CA TRP A 270 3.44 7.11 -21.23
C TRP A 270 3.11 6.41 -22.55
N ARG A 271 1.93 6.66 -23.13
CA ARG A 271 1.57 6.06 -24.44
C ARG A 271 2.56 6.45 -25.53
N ARG A 272 3.00 7.71 -25.56
CA ARG A 272 4.03 8.18 -26.51
C ARG A 272 5.33 7.39 -26.34
N LEU A 273 5.85 7.26 -25.13
CA LEU A 273 7.06 6.47 -24.85
C LEU A 273 6.87 5.01 -25.25
N ASN A 274 5.73 4.44 -24.92
CA ASN A 274 5.44 3.04 -25.13
C ASN A 274 5.10 2.71 -26.61
N SER A 275 4.79 3.69 -27.45
CA SER A 275 4.59 3.53 -28.91
C SER A 275 5.86 3.74 -29.71
N LEU A 276 6.81 4.55 -29.23
CA LEU A 276 8.11 4.79 -29.87
C LEU A 276 9.12 3.66 -29.58
N ALA A 277 8.78 2.76 -28.72
CA ALA A 277 9.64 1.70 -28.22
C ALA A 277 9.84 0.55 -29.22
#